data_75e58e7eccf6bca176b1368fe2ef2347
#
_entry.id   75e58e7eccf6bca176b1368fe2ef2347
#
_cell.length_a   1.000
_cell.length_b   1.000
_cell.length_c   1.000
_cell.angle_alpha   90.00
_cell.angle_beta   90.00
_cell.angle_gamma   90.00
#
_symmetry.space_group_name_H-M   'P 1'
#
loop_
_entity.id
_entity.type
_entity.pdbx_description
1 polymer ?
#
loop_
_entity_poly.entity_id
_entity_poly.type
_entity_poly.pdbx_seq_one_letter_code
_entity_poly.pdbx_strand_id
1 'polypeptide(L)'
;MYLDVMYIASHLILYLLLIAAVIQDFDCMKVSNRLILTGLGGSLSFRLLGGESEQIIWFLPDIIIPVIVLYLLYLAGILGAADIKLFSVVSGFTNLKYCIYSIVFAFIFAAIWSFARLIRQGKLGLGIVNGLVYFRKLFCGNFLEYDSECEKI
;
A
#
# COMPACT_ATOMS: atom_id res chain seq x y z
N MET A 1 27.03 -4.99 16.66
CA MET A 1 26.86 -3.61 17.15
C MET A 1 26.68 -2.59 16.02
N TYR A 2 27.59 -2.45 15.03
CA TYR A 2 27.40 -1.48 13.92
C TYR A 2 26.18 -1.83 13.02
N LEU A 3 26.04 -3.09 12.64
CA LEU A 3 24.92 -3.58 11.83
C LEU A 3 23.58 -3.43 12.54
N ASP A 4 23.51 -3.67 13.84
CA ASP A 4 22.30 -3.52 14.62
C ASP A 4 21.84 -2.06 14.70
N VAL A 5 22.79 -1.12 14.84
CA VAL A 5 22.50 0.31 14.84
C VAL A 5 21.99 0.76 13.47
N MET A 6 22.58 0.30 12.39
CA MET A 6 22.11 0.59 11.02
C MET A 6 20.70 0.03 10.78
N TYR A 7 20.43 -1.17 11.27
CA TYR A 7 19.10 -1.79 11.15
C TYR A 7 18.05 -0.96 11.89
N ILE A 8 18.34 -0.56 13.13
CA ILE A 8 17.43 0.31 13.92
C ILE A 8 17.25 1.66 13.23
N ALA A 9 18.31 2.28 12.73
CA ALA A 9 18.25 3.57 12.06
C ALA A 9 17.41 3.51 10.77
N SER A 10 17.54 2.45 9.96
CA SER A 10 16.77 2.26 8.74
C SER A 10 15.26 2.15 9.02
N HIS A 11 14.88 1.39 10.07
CA HIS A 11 13.48 1.27 10.47
C HIS A 11 12.91 2.56 11.04
N LEU A 12 13.71 3.30 11.81
CA LEU A 12 13.30 4.59 12.35
C LEU A 12 13.02 5.60 11.23
N ILE A 13 13.88 5.65 10.22
CA ILE A 13 13.67 6.50 9.04
C ILE A 13 12.43 6.06 8.25
N LEU A 14 12.22 4.76 8.09
CA LEU A 14 11.00 4.23 7.46
C LEU A 14 9.74 4.70 8.21
N TYR A 15 9.70 4.61 9.54
CA TYR A 15 8.56 5.08 10.33
C TYR A 15 8.33 6.57 10.17
N LEU A 16 9.38 7.39 10.18
CA LEU A 16 9.25 8.84 9.96
C LEU A 16 8.69 9.16 8.57
N LEU A 17 9.14 8.44 7.54
CA LEU A 17 8.60 8.58 6.18
C LEU A 17 7.14 8.19 6.09
N LEU A 18 6.73 7.10 6.75
CA LEU A 18 5.34 6.67 6.78
C LEU A 18 4.44 7.69 7.51
N ILE A 19 4.90 8.24 8.63
CA ILE A 19 4.18 9.30 9.34
C ILE A 19 4.03 10.53 8.44
N ALA A 20 5.08 10.96 7.76
CA ALA A 20 5.04 12.08 6.83
C ALA A 20 4.07 11.80 5.65
N ALA A 21 4.04 10.57 5.14
CA ALA A 21 3.10 10.16 4.10
C ALA A 21 1.65 10.25 4.57
N VAL A 22 1.36 9.76 5.78
CA VAL A 22 0.02 9.84 6.39
C VAL A 22 -0.42 11.29 6.55
N ILE A 23 0.45 12.17 7.06
CA ILE A 23 0.13 13.60 7.20
C ILE A 23 -0.18 14.21 5.83
N GLN A 24 0.62 13.94 4.80
CA GLN A 24 0.36 14.45 3.45
C GLN A 24 -0.95 13.92 2.85
N ASP A 25 -1.28 12.66 3.14
CA ASP A 25 -2.53 12.07 2.65
C ASP A 25 -3.74 12.71 3.29
N PHE A 26 -3.68 13.02 4.60
CA PHE A 26 -4.74 13.75 5.31
C PHE A 26 -4.93 15.19 4.77
N ASP A 27 -3.83 15.89 4.46
CA ASP A 27 -3.90 17.30 4.05
C ASP A 27 -4.30 17.46 2.57
N CYS A 28 -3.76 16.60 1.70
CA CYS A 28 -3.84 16.78 0.25
C CYS A 28 -4.53 15.64 -0.50
N MET A 29 -4.92 14.53 0.16
CA MET A 29 -5.42 13.31 -0.47
C MET A 29 -4.45 12.76 -1.54
N LYS A 30 -3.16 13.09 -1.44
CA LYS A 30 -2.12 12.70 -2.41
C LYS A 30 -0.76 12.62 -1.70
N VAL A 31 -0.06 11.53 -1.92
CA VAL A 31 1.34 11.38 -1.47
C VAL A 31 2.29 11.92 -2.55
N SER A 32 3.21 12.82 -2.15
CA SER A 32 4.13 13.45 -3.10
C SER A 32 5.17 12.44 -3.64
N ASN A 33 5.44 12.51 -4.94
CA ASN A 33 6.47 11.66 -5.55
C ASN A 33 7.87 11.94 -4.98
N ARG A 34 8.11 13.14 -4.47
CA ARG A 34 9.39 13.50 -3.83
C ARG A 34 9.63 12.67 -2.58
N LEU A 35 8.60 12.49 -1.74
CA LEU A 35 8.68 11.66 -0.54
C LEU A 35 8.97 10.20 -0.89
N ILE A 36 8.35 9.68 -1.94
CA ILE A 36 8.61 8.31 -2.43
C ILE A 36 10.06 8.16 -2.92
N LEU A 37 10.54 9.13 -3.73
CA LEU A 37 11.92 9.11 -4.23
C LEU A 37 12.95 9.23 -3.10
N THR A 38 12.72 10.08 -2.10
CA THR A 38 13.61 10.16 -0.92
C THR A 38 13.60 8.86 -0.12
N GLY A 39 12.44 8.21 -0.01
CA GLY A 39 12.31 6.90 0.63
C GLY A 39 13.09 5.81 -0.11
N LEU A 40 12.90 5.69 -1.42
CA LEU A 40 13.64 4.71 -2.22
C LEU A 40 15.14 4.97 -2.24
N GLY A 41 15.55 6.24 -2.37
CA GLY A 41 16.98 6.63 -2.29
C GLY A 41 17.58 6.31 -0.92
N GLY A 42 16.84 6.58 0.15
CA GLY A 42 17.26 6.22 1.51
C GLY A 42 17.43 4.71 1.70
N SER A 43 16.45 3.92 1.25
CA SER A 43 16.51 2.44 1.36
C SER A 43 17.69 1.87 0.58
N LEU A 44 17.96 2.38 -0.63
CA LEU A 44 19.11 1.98 -1.42
C LEU A 44 20.43 2.33 -0.71
N SER A 45 20.52 3.54 -0.14
CA SER A 45 21.72 3.98 0.59
C SER A 45 22.02 3.08 1.79
N PHE A 46 21.00 2.67 2.55
CA PHE A 46 21.17 1.75 3.68
C PHE A 46 21.63 0.36 3.24
N ARG A 47 21.11 -0.17 2.13
CA ARG A 47 21.56 -1.46 1.59
C ARG A 47 23.01 -1.40 1.09
N LEU A 48 23.41 -0.31 0.44
CA LEU A 48 24.79 -0.10 -0.01
C LEU A 48 25.78 0.00 1.17
N LEU A 49 25.40 0.71 2.24
CA LEU A 49 26.22 0.84 3.45
C LEU A 49 26.31 -0.46 4.26
N GLY A 50 25.30 -1.33 4.17
CA GLY A 50 25.29 -2.65 4.79
C GLY A 50 26.32 -3.63 4.22
N GLY A 51 26.84 -3.36 3.03
CA GLY A 51 27.96 -4.10 2.41
C GLY A 51 27.64 -5.51 1.93
N GLU A 52 26.41 -5.98 2.03
CA GLU A 52 25.99 -7.29 1.56
C GLU A 52 25.55 -7.21 0.08
N SER A 53 26.40 -7.70 -0.82
CA SER A 53 26.13 -7.69 -2.27
C SER A 53 24.83 -8.41 -2.65
N GLU A 54 24.44 -9.44 -1.91
CA GLU A 54 23.17 -10.14 -2.13
C GLU A 54 21.96 -9.24 -1.92
N GLN A 55 21.95 -8.37 -0.91
CA GLN A 55 20.85 -7.45 -0.63
C GLN A 55 20.67 -6.40 -1.74
N ILE A 56 21.75 -6.06 -2.45
CA ILE A 56 21.69 -5.12 -3.56
C ILE A 56 21.05 -5.76 -4.78
N ILE A 57 21.37 -7.03 -5.06
CA ILE A 57 20.79 -7.78 -6.18
C ILE A 57 19.27 -7.95 -6.00
N TRP A 58 18.83 -8.26 -4.78
CA TRP A 58 17.41 -8.44 -4.46
C TRP A 58 16.64 -7.12 -4.32
N PHE A 59 17.29 -5.97 -4.31
CA PHE A 59 16.64 -4.66 -4.14
C PHE A 59 15.60 -4.36 -5.22
N LEU A 60 15.94 -4.61 -6.50
CA LEU A 60 15.01 -4.40 -7.61
C LEU A 60 13.81 -5.35 -7.58
N PRO A 61 13.99 -6.69 -7.44
CA PRO A 61 12.88 -7.60 -7.24
C PRO A 61 11.97 -7.24 -6.06
N ASP A 62 12.56 -6.87 -4.92
CA ASP A 62 11.82 -6.49 -3.71
C ASP A 62 10.86 -5.32 -3.96
N ILE A 63 11.24 -4.36 -4.80
CA ILE A 63 10.40 -3.20 -5.13
C ILE A 63 9.39 -3.54 -6.24
N ILE A 64 9.83 -4.23 -7.28
CA ILE A 64 9.02 -4.47 -8.49
C ILE A 64 7.89 -5.46 -8.23
N ILE A 65 8.14 -6.54 -7.48
CA ILE A 65 7.15 -7.59 -7.25
C ILE A 65 5.90 -7.05 -6.52
N PRO A 66 6.02 -6.33 -5.39
CA PRO A 66 4.84 -5.74 -4.74
C PRO A 66 4.11 -4.74 -5.64
N VAL A 67 4.83 -3.95 -6.43
CA VAL A 67 4.23 -2.99 -7.36
C VAL A 67 3.37 -3.71 -8.39
N ILE A 68 3.87 -4.78 -9.01
CA ILE A 68 3.11 -5.56 -10.00
C ILE A 68 1.87 -6.20 -9.38
N VAL A 69 2.03 -6.84 -8.22
CA VAL A 69 0.91 -7.50 -7.52
C VAL A 69 -0.16 -6.49 -7.11
N LEU A 70 0.24 -5.37 -6.51
CA LEU A 70 -0.70 -4.34 -6.07
C LEU A 70 -1.29 -3.55 -7.25
N TYR A 71 -0.59 -3.47 -8.39
CA TYR A 71 -1.12 -2.86 -9.60
C TYR A 71 -2.35 -3.58 -10.14
N LEU A 72 -2.41 -4.92 -10.01
CA LEU A 72 -3.62 -5.69 -10.36
C LEU A 72 -4.81 -5.30 -9.47
N LEU A 73 -4.57 -5.07 -8.17
CA LEU A 73 -5.59 -4.58 -7.24
C LEU A 73 -6.01 -3.13 -7.52
N TYR A 74 -5.07 -2.32 -8.00
CA TYR A 74 -5.36 -0.96 -8.47
C TYR A 74 -6.27 -0.96 -9.71
N LEU A 75 -5.99 -1.83 -10.69
CA LEU A 75 -6.85 -1.99 -11.87
C LEU A 75 -8.25 -2.45 -11.51
N ALA A 76 -8.37 -3.25 -10.44
CA ALA A 76 -9.66 -3.65 -9.89
C ALA A 76 -10.37 -2.53 -9.10
N GLY A 77 -9.77 -1.35 -8.95
CA GLY A 77 -10.33 -0.23 -8.19
C GLY A 77 -10.38 -0.44 -6.67
N ILE A 78 -9.65 -1.43 -6.14
CA ILE A 78 -9.65 -1.79 -4.72
C ILE A 78 -8.63 -0.94 -3.95
N LEU A 79 -7.53 -0.57 -4.59
CA LEU A 79 -6.38 0.09 -3.97
C LEU A 79 -6.07 1.43 -4.64
N GLY A 80 -5.59 2.41 -3.87
CA GLY A 80 -5.12 3.70 -4.39
C GLY A 80 -3.70 3.62 -4.97
N ALA A 81 -3.40 4.47 -5.97
CA ALA A 81 -2.04 4.55 -6.54
C ALA A 81 -1.00 5.01 -5.50
N ALA A 82 -1.40 5.76 -4.47
CA ALA A 82 -0.52 6.20 -3.39
C ALA A 82 -0.04 5.02 -2.55
N ASP A 83 -0.94 4.07 -2.25
CA ASP A 83 -0.63 2.89 -1.44
C ASP A 83 0.41 1.99 -2.11
N ILE A 84 0.31 1.79 -3.44
CA ILE A 84 1.30 1.01 -4.20
C ILE A 84 2.70 1.61 -4.04
N LYS A 85 2.80 2.93 -4.15
CA LYS A 85 4.06 3.66 -4.00
C LYS A 85 4.63 3.51 -2.58
N LEU A 86 3.78 3.61 -1.56
CA LEU A 86 4.19 3.45 -0.17
C LEU A 86 4.68 2.03 0.12
N PHE A 87 3.97 1.00 -0.36
CA PHE A 87 4.42 -0.37 -0.20
C PHE A 87 5.74 -0.66 -0.92
N SER A 88 6.03 0.00 -2.06
CA SER A 88 7.33 -0.11 -2.72
C SER A 88 8.47 0.45 -1.85
N VAL A 89 8.23 1.55 -1.13
CA VAL A 89 9.20 2.11 -0.17
C VAL A 89 9.39 1.16 1.01
N VAL A 90 8.29 0.64 1.59
CA VAL A 90 8.36 -0.34 2.69
C VAL A 90 9.19 -1.55 2.28
N SER A 91 8.95 -2.09 1.08
CA SER A 91 9.69 -3.24 0.57
C SER A 91 11.18 -2.93 0.34
N GLY A 92 11.50 -1.71 -0.10
CA GLY A 92 12.88 -1.24 -0.25
C GLY A 92 13.66 -1.25 1.05
N PHE A 93 13.06 -0.82 2.16
CA PHE A 93 13.70 -0.80 3.49
C PHE A 93 13.70 -2.17 4.18
N THR A 94 12.68 -2.98 3.97
CA THR A 94 12.56 -4.28 4.62
C THR A 94 13.06 -5.40 3.67
N ASN A 95 12.20 -6.29 3.29
CA ASN A 95 12.38 -7.32 2.26
C ASN A 95 11.00 -7.67 1.76
N LEU A 96 10.90 -8.32 0.60
CA LEU A 96 9.65 -8.77 0.01
C LEU A 96 8.77 -9.54 1.02
N LYS A 97 9.36 -10.42 1.82
CA LYS A 97 8.65 -11.22 2.83
C LYS A 97 7.92 -10.34 3.85
N TYR A 98 8.61 -9.36 4.44
CA TYR A 98 8.01 -8.46 5.44
C TYR A 98 7.01 -7.49 4.81
N CYS A 99 7.25 -7.07 3.56
CA CYS A 99 6.30 -6.28 2.80
C CYS A 99 4.98 -7.03 2.59
N ILE A 100 5.02 -8.31 2.21
CA ILE A 100 3.82 -9.14 2.03
C ILE A 100 3.04 -9.25 3.35
N TYR A 101 3.71 -9.48 4.48
CA TYR A 101 3.04 -9.48 5.78
C TYR A 101 2.39 -8.13 6.08
N SER A 102 3.08 -7.02 5.81
CA SER A 102 2.53 -5.67 6.01
C SER A 102 1.28 -5.44 5.16
N ILE A 103 1.28 -5.89 3.90
CA ILE A 103 0.12 -5.82 3.00
C ILE A 103 -1.05 -6.62 3.58
N VAL A 104 -0.82 -7.88 3.98
CA VAL A 104 -1.87 -8.74 4.55
C VAL A 104 -2.48 -8.09 5.80
N PHE A 105 -1.65 -7.61 6.73
CA PHE A 105 -2.14 -6.92 7.93
C PHE A 105 -2.92 -5.65 7.58
N ALA A 106 -2.45 -4.85 6.63
CA ALA A 106 -3.17 -3.65 6.18
C ALA A 106 -4.56 -3.99 5.65
N PHE A 107 -4.70 -5.04 4.84
CA PHE A 107 -6.00 -5.49 4.35
C PHE A 107 -6.91 -6.02 5.46
N ILE A 108 -6.36 -6.75 6.44
CA ILE A 108 -7.14 -7.22 7.59
C ILE A 108 -7.69 -6.03 8.38
N PHE A 109 -6.85 -5.03 8.69
CA PHE A 109 -7.29 -3.82 9.39
C PHE A 109 -8.31 -3.02 8.59
N ALA A 110 -8.11 -2.87 7.28
CA ALA A 110 -9.05 -2.20 6.40
C ALA A 110 -10.41 -2.92 6.37
N ALA A 111 -10.42 -4.25 6.33
CA ALA A 111 -11.64 -5.05 6.37
C ALA A 111 -12.37 -4.90 7.70
N ILE A 112 -11.66 -4.96 8.84
CA ILE A 112 -12.24 -4.75 10.18
C ILE A 112 -12.85 -3.36 10.29
N TRP A 113 -12.12 -2.33 9.83
CA TRP A 113 -12.59 -0.95 9.86
C TRP A 113 -13.84 -0.75 8.99
N SER A 114 -13.82 -1.29 7.77
CA SER A 114 -14.95 -1.25 6.84
C SER A 114 -16.18 -1.94 7.44
N PHE A 115 -15.99 -3.11 8.04
CA PHE A 115 -17.05 -3.86 8.70
C PHE A 115 -17.64 -3.10 9.90
N ALA A 116 -16.80 -2.53 10.75
CA ALA A 116 -17.23 -1.70 11.87
C ALA A 116 -18.05 -0.47 11.42
N ARG A 117 -17.63 0.14 10.31
CA ARG A 117 -18.38 1.27 9.70
C ARG A 117 -19.75 0.85 9.17
N LEU A 118 -19.85 -0.31 8.52
CA LEU A 118 -21.13 -0.86 8.04
C LEU A 118 -22.10 -1.12 9.19
N ILE A 119 -21.61 -1.70 10.30
CA ILE A 119 -22.42 -1.95 11.50
C ILE A 119 -22.98 -0.62 12.04
N ARG A 120 -22.12 0.40 12.19
CA ARG A 120 -22.53 1.71 12.72
C ARG A 120 -23.56 2.42 11.84
N GLN A 121 -23.54 2.19 10.53
CA GLN A 121 -24.49 2.80 9.59
C GLN A 121 -25.82 2.04 9.49
N GLY A 122 -25.98 0.89 10.15
CA GLY A 122 -27.20 0.07 10.08
C GLY A 122 -27.51 -0.49 8.68
N LYS A 123 -26.54 -0.41 7.75
CA LYS A 123 -26.72 -0.79 6.33
C LYS A 123 -26.06 -2.13 5.98
N LEU A 124 -25.97 -3.04 6.94
CA LEU A 124 -25.30 -4.34 6.77
C LEU A 124 -25.82 -5.12 5.55
N GLY A 125 -27.14 -5.18 5.36
CA GLY A 125 -27.75 -5.89 4.24
C GLY A 125 -27.39 -5.29 2.87
N LEU A 126 -27.48 -3.97 2.75
CA LEU A 126 -27.13 -3.25 1.51
C LEU A 126 -25.63 -3.30 1.20
N GLY A 127 -24.79 -3.24 2.23
CA GLY A 127 -23.34 -3.30 2.06
C GLY A 127 -22.86 -4.65 1.55
N ILE A 128 -23.43 -5.75 2.06
CA ILE A 128 -23.12 -7.11 1.61
C ILE A 128 -23.58 -7.34 0.18
N VAL A 129 -24.82 -6.92 -0.14
CA VAL A 129 -25.38 -7.06 -1.49
C VAL A 129 -24.56 -6.25 -2.50
N ASN A 130 -24.22 -5.01 -2.19
CA ASN A 130 -23.39 -4.18 -3.07
C ASN A 130 -21.98 -4.75 -3.24
N GLY A 131 -21.38 -5.29 -2.17
CA GLY A 131 -20.09 -5.98 -2.24
C GLY A 131 -20.13 -7.23 -3.14
N LEU A 132 -21.17 -8.05 -3.03
CA LEU A 132 -21.36 -9.22 -3.88
C LEU A 132 -21.60 -8.84 -5.35
N VAL A 133 -22.39 -7.81 -5.60
CA VAL A 133 -22.63 -7.28 -6.95
C VAL A 133 -21.34 -6.74 -7.56
N TYR A 134 -20.53 -6.03 -6.77
CA TYR A 134 -19.22 -5.52 -7.21
C TYR A 134 -18.25 -6.66 -7.54
N PHE A 135 -18.19 -7.67 -6.67
CA PHE A 135 -17.36 -8.86 -6.89
C PHE A 135 -17.78 -9.65 -8.14
N ARG A 136 -19.10 -9.77 -8.35
CA ARG A 136 -19.64 -10.40 -9.56
C ARG A 136 -19.34 -9.59 -10.83
N LYS A 137 -19.39 -8.24 -10.79
CA LYS A 137 -19.01 -7.37 -11.91
C LYS A 137 -17.52 -7.51 -12.26
N LEU A 138 -16.65 -7.61 -11.26
CA LEU A 138 -15.21 -7.87 -11.43
C LEU A 138 -14.93 -9.20 -12.15
N PHE A 139 -15.63 -10.26 -11.78
CA PHE A 139 -15.46 -11.60 -12.38
C PHE A 139 -16.12 -11.74 -13.76
N CYS A 140 -17.20 -11.02 -14.04
CA CYS A 140 -17.92 -11.07 -15.31
C CYS A 140 -17.34 -10.16 -16.41
N GLY A 141 -16.22 -9.44 -16.15
CA GLY A 141 -15.49 -8.71 -17.19
C GLY A 141 -16.17 -7.44 -17.72
N ASN A 142 -17.26 -6.97 -17.13
CA ASN A 142 -17.89 -5.71 -17.54
C ASN A 142 -17.21 -4.52 -16.85
N PHE A 143 -16.07 -4.10 -17.39
CA PHE A 143 -15.29 -2.94 -16.92
C PHE A 143 -15.84 -1.59 -17.42
N LEU A 144 -16.99 -1.52 -18.06
CA LEU A 144 -17.52 -0.29 -18.64
C LEU A 144 -18.99 -0.12 -18.24
N GLU A 145 -19.22 0.71 -17.24
CA GLU A 145 -20.22 1.74 -17.14
C GLU A 145 -20.32 2.21 -15.69
N TYR A 146 -19.55 3.25 -15.39
CA TYR A 146 -19.85 4.09 -14.24
C TYR A 146 -21.05 4.94 -14.64
N ASP A 147 -22.24 4.42 -14.39
CA ASP A 147 -23.45 5.15 -14.62
C ASP A 147 -23.54 6.34 -13.68
N SER A 148 -23.44 7.52 -14.24
CA SER A 148 -23.58 8.84 -13.64
C SER A 148 -25.05 9.15 -13.28
N GLU A 149 -25.85 8.15 -12.88
CA GLU A 149 -27.29 8.32 -12.59
C GLU A 149 -27.64 8.44 -11.11
N CYS A 150 -26.67 8.55 -10.19
CA CYS A 150 -26.99 8.77 -8.78
C CYS A 150 -26.92 10.25 -8.33
N GLU A 151 -26.92 11.20 -9.25
CA GLU A 151 -26.93 12.64 -8.91
C GLU A 151 -28.24 13.35 -9.26
N LYS A 152 -29.38 12.65 -9.10
CA LYS A 152 -30.68 13.31 -9.14
C LYS A 152 -31.64 12.58 -8.21
N ILE A 153 -31.56 12.84 -6.90
CA ILE A 153 -32.74 13.00 -5.99
C ILE A 153 -32.24 13.75 -4.77
#